data_1ddf227e0243875861cd1cbcaaefc0c5
#
_entry.id   1ddf227e0243875861cd1cbcaaefc0c5
#
_cell.length_a   1.000
_cell.length_b   1.000
_cell.length_c   1.000
_cell.angle_alpha   90.00
_cell.angle_beta   90.00
_cell.angle_gamma   90.00
#
_symmetry.space_group_name_H-M   'P 1'
#
loop_
_entity.id
_entity.type
_entity.pdbx_description
1 polymer ?
#
loop_
_entity_poly.entity_id
_entity_poly.type
_entity_poly.pdbx_seq_one_letter_code
_entity_poly.pdbx_strand_id
1 'polypeptide(L)'
;PGTAAEQGRYMVEHNLTIAKEDLQPGDLVFWSHKPNGRFMNITHVGVYVGNGMVVDASYSKGKVVHRNLFDSDKQVLYGRPQ
;
A
#
# COMPACT_ATOMS: atom_id res chain seq x y z
N PRO A 1 -5.66 -11.92 6.17
CA PRO A 1 -4.23 -11.79 6.03
C PRO A 1 -3.65 -10.85 7.07
N GLY A 2 -2.58 -11.27 7.69
CA GLY A 2 -2.09 -10.56 8.86
C GLY A 2 -1.15 -9.41 8.54
N THR A 3 -0.25 -9.58 7.59
CA THR A 3 0.81 -8.60 7.38
C THR A 3 0.66 -7.87 6.06
N ALA A 4 1.31 -6.71 5.97
CA ALA A 4 1.32 -5.96 4.71
C ALA A 4 1.97 -6.77 3.59
N ALA A 5 3.03 -7.51 3.89
CA ALA A 5 3.69 -8.34 2.90
C ALA A 5 2.76 -9.46 2.38
N GLU A 6 2.01 -10.08 3.27
CA GLU A 6 1.05 -11.11 2.87
C GLU A 6 -0.06 -10.54 2.00
N GLN A 7 -0.56 -9.36 2.36
CA GLN A 7 -1.59 -8.69 1.56
C GLN A 7 -1.07 -8.32 0.18
N GLY A 8 0.16 -7.82 0.10
CA GLY A 8 0.77 -7.47 -1.19
C GLY A 8 0.94 -8.70 -2.07
N ARG A 9 1.38 -9.80 -1.50
CA ARG A 9 1.51 -11.06 -2.23
C ARG A 9 0.15 -11.53 -2.75
N TYR A 10 -0.89 -11.42 -1.92
CA TYR A 10 -2.24 -11.79 -2.31
C TYR A 10 -2.69 -11.01 -3.55
N MET A 11 -2.41 -9.69 -3.58
CA MET A 11 -2.76 -8.86 -4.73
C MET A 11 -2.14 -9.38 -6.03
N VAL A 12 -0.86 -9.74 -5.96
CA VAL A 12 -0.16 -10.25 -7.15
C VAL A 12 -0.69 -11.61 -7.56
N GLU A 13 -0.86 -12.52 -6.62
CA GLU A 13 -1.28 -13.89 -6.92
C GLU A 13 -2.70 -13.97 -7.47
N HIS A 14 -3.54 -12.99 -7.17
CA HIS A 14 -4.93 -12.95 -7.61
C HIS A 14 -5.19 -11.92 -8.71
N ASN A 15 -4.12 -11.39 -9.32
CA ASN A 15 -4.23 -10.41 -10.41
C ASN A 15 -5.03 -9.17 -10.01
N LEU A 16 -4.81 -8.67 -8.81
CA LEU A 16 -5.52 -7.51 -8.30
C LEU A 16 -4.66 -6.24 -8.30
N THR A 17 -3.45 -6.30 -8.85
CA THR A 17 -2.59 -5.13 -8.93
C THR A 17 -3.08 -4.15 -9.98
N ILE A 18 -2.86 -2.86 -9.73
CA ILE A 18 -3.22 -1.79 -10.64
C ILE A 18 -2.05 -0.85 -10.82
N ALA A 19 -2.10 -0.04 -11.86
CA ALA A 19 -1.13 1.02 -12.07
C ALA A 19 -1.41 2.19 -11.13
N LYS A 20 -0.38 2.95 -10.79
CA LYS A 20 -0.50 4.13 -9.92
C LYS A 20 -1.52 5.11 -10.51
N GLU A 21 -1.52 5.27 -11.83
CA GLU A 21 -2.41 6.19 -12.52
C GLU A 21 -3.89 5.80 -12.41
N ASP A 22 -4.15 4.55 -12.09
CA ASP A 22 -5.51 4.03 -12.00
C ASP A 22 -6.06 4.00 -10.58
N LEU A 23 -5.31 4.55 -9.62
CA LEU A 23 -5.73 4.55 -8.21
C LEU A 23 -7.06 5.25 -8.03
N GLN A 24 -7.93 4.61 -7.26
CA GLN A 24 -9.23 5.14 -6.85
C GLN A 24 -9.37 5.03 -5.35
N PRO A 25 -10.18 5.90 -4.71
CA PRO A 25 -10.41 5.77 -3.27
C PRO A 25 -10.84 4.34 -2.91
N GLY A 26 -10.21 3.80 -1.87
CA GLY A 26 -10.43 2.42 -1.43
C GLY A 26 -9.36 1.46 -1.89
N ASP A 27 -8.52 1.84 -2.86
CA ASP A 27 -7.43 0.99 -3.31
C ASP A 27 -6.30 0.99 -2.28
N LEU A 28 -5.46 -0.05 -2.33
CA LEU A 28 -4.37 -0.23 -1.39
C LEU A 28 -3.05 0.22 -2.00
N VAL A 29 -2.22 0.83 -1.17
CA VAL A 29 -0.87 1.26 -1.53
C VAL A 29 0.10 0.57 -0.58
N PHE A 30 1.14 -0.05 -1.13
CA PHE A 30 2.12 -0.83 -0.37
C PHE A 30 3.49 -0.19 -0.46
N TRP A 31 4.18 -0.14 0.67
CA TRP A 31 5.51 0.46 0.79
C TRP A 31 6.53 -0.54 1.29
N SER A 32 7.79 -0.26 0.98
CA SER A 32 8.93 -0.94 1.57
C SER A 32 9.97 0.09 2.00
N HIS A 33 10.53 -0.09 3.20
CA HIS A 33 11.64 0.75 3.64
C HIS A 33 12.90 0.50 2.83
N LYS A 34 13.06 -0.71 2.30
CA LYS A 34 14.22 -1.09 1.50
C LYS A 34 13.74 -1.88 0.29
N PRO A 35 13.19 -1.20 -0.73
CA PRO A 35 12.67 -1.91 -1.90
C PRO A 35 13.79 -2.68 -2.60
N ASN A 36 13.54 -3.94 -2.90
CA ASN A 36 14.51 -4.78 -3.59
C ASN A 36 13.86 -5.59 -4.71
N GLY A 37 12.66 -5.18 -5.15
CA GLY A 37 11.93 -5.89 -6.17
C GLY A 37 11.21 -7.15 -5.70
N ARG A 38 11.21 -7.40 -4.40
CA ARG A 38 10.56 -8.58 -3.82
C ARG A 38 9.43 -8.16 -2.89
N PHE A 39 8.31 -8.86 -3.00
CA PHE A 39 7.12 -8.55 -2.18
C PHE A 39 7.36 -8.75 -0.71
N MET A 40 8.22 -9.69 -0.34
CA MET A 40 8.53 -9.95 1.06
C MET A 40 9.16 -8.77 1.76
N ASN A 41 9.61 -7.78 1.02
CA ASN A 41 10.18 -6.59 1.62
C ASN A 41 9.15 -5.49 1.85
N ILE A 42 7.88 -5.76 1.62
CA ILE A 42 6.81 -4.82 1.94
C ILE A 42 6.66 -4.74 3.45
N THR A 43 6.73 -3.52 3.98
CA THR A 43 6.66 -3.28 5.43
C THR A 43 5.40 -2.53 5.84
N HIS A 44 4.65 -1.97 4.89
CA HIS A 44 3.54 -1.09 5.22
C HIS A 44 2.50 -1.07 4.11
N VAL A 45 1.24 -0.89 4.50
CA VAL A 45 0.12 -0.75 3.57
C VAL A 45 -0.82 0.35 4.08
N GLY A 46 -1.37 1.12 3.14
CA GLY A 46 -2.37 2.13 3.44
C GLY A 46 -3.49 2.10 2.42
N VAL A 47 -4.51 2.90 2.66
CA VAL A 47 -5.69 3.01 1.79
C VAL A 47 -5.67 4.37 1.11
N TYR A 48 -5.75 4.38 -0.21
CA TYR A 48 -5.85 5.61 -0.98
C TYR A 48 -7.22 6.24 -0.76
N VAL A 49 -7.26 7.53 -0.46
CA VAL A 49 -8.52 8.23 -0.19
C VAL A 49 -8.82 9.34 -1.21
N GLY A 50 -8.02 9.41 -2.27
CA GLY A 50 -8.20 10.43 -3.29
C GLY A 50 -7.28 11.62 -3.08
N ASN A 51 -7.20 12.48 -4.08
CA ASN A 51 -6.41 13.72 -4.03
C ASN A 51 -4.95 13.52 -3.66
N GLY A 52 -4.37 12.36 -4.03
CA GLY A 52 -2.99 12.07 -3.72
C GLY A 52 -2.71 11.73 -2.27
N MET A 53 -3.74 11.42 -1.47
CA MET A 53 -3.60 11.16 -0.04
C MET A 53 -3.84 9.69 0.28
N VAL A 54 -3.12 9.20 1.27
CA VAL A 54 -3.22 7.82 1.75
C VAL A 54 -3.41 7.86 3.26
N VAL A 55 -4.26 6.98 3.76
CA VAL A 55 -4.48 6.81 5.19
C VAL A 55 -3.92 5.45 5.60
N ASP A 56 -3.09 5.43 6.63
CA ASP A 56 -2.59 4.17 7.16
C ASP A 56 -2.83 4.11 8.66
N ALA A 57 -2.88 2.87 9.18
CA ALA A 57 -3.01 2.64 10.61
C ALA A 57 -1.63 2.37 11.17
N SER A 58 -1.24 3.13 12.19
CA SER A 58 0.02 2.92 12.87
C SER A 58 -0.24 2.23 14.19
N TYR A 59 0.09 0.93 14.25
CA TYR A 59 -0.14 0.17 15.48
C TYR A 59 0.67 0.70 16.64
N SER A 60 1.89 1.14 16.37
CA SER A 60 2.76 1.64 17.42
C SER A 60 2.24 2.93 18.04
N LYS A 61 1.44 3.69 17.30
CA LYS A 61 0.86 4.95 17.78
C LYS A 61 -0.60 4.82 18.14
N GLY A 62 -1.22 3.69 17.83
CA GLY A 62 -2.62 3.46 18.10
C GLY A 62 -3.57 4.40 17.39
N LYS A 63 -3.19 4.93 16.23
CA LYS A 63 -4.01 5.90 15.52
C LYS A 63 -3.83 5.77 14.02
N VAL A 64 -4.80 6.33 13.27
CA VAL A 64 -4.75 6.43 11.83
C VAL A 64 -3.95 7.66 11.45
N VAL A 65 -3.05 7.50 10.49
CA VAL A 65 -2.17 8.57 10.04
C VAL A 65 -2.45 8.85 8.56
N HIS A 66 -2.68 10.12 8.23
CA HIS A 66 -2.79 10.57 6.85
C HIS A 66 -1.40 10.92 6.33
N ARG A 67 -1.12 10.57 5.08
CA ARG A 67 0.11 10.96 4.43
C ARG A 67 -0.12 11.22 2.96
N ASN A 68 0.75 12.03 2.37
CA ASN A 68 0.68 12.33 0.96
C ASN A 68 1.31 11.18 0.17
N LEU A 69 0.62 10.70 -0.85
CA LEU A 69 1.11 9.61 -1.71
C LEU A 69 2.45 9.96 -2.34
N PHE A 70 2.65 11.22 -2.70
CA PHE A 70 3.83 11.66 -3.45
C PHE A 70 5.01 12.06 -2.59
N ASP A 71 4.85 12.03 -1.26
CA ASP A 71 5.94 12.36 -0.35
C ASP A 71 6.94 11.23 -0.19
N SER A 72 6.61 10.03 -0.64
CA SER A 72 7.47 8.85 -0.51
C SER A 72 7.69 8.22 -1.87
N ASP A 73 8.93 7.86 -2.16
CA ASP A 73 9.30 7.13 -3.37
C ASP A 73 9.46 5.63 -3.11
N LYS A 74 9.03 5.15 -1.94
CA LYS A 74 9.20 3.75 -1.54
C LYS A 74 7.95 2.91 -1.76
N GLN A 75 7.04 3.39 -2.57
CA GLN A 75 5.86 2.63 -2.98
C GLN A 75 6.26 1.57 -3.99
N VAL A 76 5.83 0.35 -3.77
CA VAL A 76 6.26 -0.78 -4.61
C VAL A 76 5.10 -1.47 -5.31
N LEU A 77 3.87 -1.25 -4.86
CA LEU A 77 2.73 -2.00 -5.37
C LEU A 77 1.44 -1.26 -5.05
N TYR A 78 0.48 -1.38 -5.95
CA TYR A 78 -0.88 -0.85 -5.76
C TYR A 78 -1.86 -1.97 -6.07
N GLY A 79 -2.95 -2.07 -5.29
CA GLY A 79 -3.90 -3.14 -5.49
C GLY A 79 -5.33 -2.70 -5.24
N ARG A 80 -6.25 -3.35 -5.95
CA ARG A 80 -7.68 -3.12 -5.77
C ARG A 80 -8.31 -4.38 -5.21
N PRO A 81 -8.64 -4.42 -3.91
CA PRO A 81 -9.25 -5.61 -3.33
C PRO A 81 -10.64 -5.84 -3.91
N GLN A 82 -11.00 -7.10 -3.97
CA GLN A 82 -12.35 -7.48 -4.39
C GLN A 82 -13.30 -7.55 -3.22
#